data_68e4ece10893c3308a9825d41c070ee9
#
_entry.id   68e4ece10893c3308a9825d41c070ee9
#
_cell.length_a   1.000
_cell.length_b   1.000
_cell.length_c   1.000
_cell.angle_alpha   90.00
_cell.angle_beta   90.00
_cell.angle_gamma   90.00
#
_symmetry.space_group_name_H-M   'P 1'
#
loop_
_entity.id
_entity.type
_entity.pdbx_description
1 polymer ?
#
loop_
_entity_poly.entity_id
_entity_poly.type
_entity_poly.pdbx_seq_one_letter_code
_entity_poly.pdbx_strand_id
1 'polypeptide(L)'
;MLGFASVFFLSGCSAQDRSGTFYETFVKPMDMFLSKIHEYVGSWGWSIVIITLIVRIIILPFMLNNYKTQNKARRGQVLARPELEVVQAKQKAAREKEARAISNEEKTQARAELMELQREQMAIMKKYDANPISVGGCLPLLIQMPFLTGLFFTLTNPLYSAGIIDSTFLGIFSLGTRSYVLPIIAFLVYAAQTKLTMTINPPLVQPGQEAMQGQMQMMQWLSPVMIAVFSFWVAGAVAVYYIVGGLFLIFQTYLGYKIYPPYKPEKEKKQEFDPNKVTLVSNKKKRK
;
A
#
# COMPACT_ATOMS: atom_id res chain seq x y z
N MET A 1 8.00 0.85 -16.15
CA MET A 1 6.95 0.67 -15.14
C MET A 1 5.57 1.15 -15.59
N LEU A 2 5.43 2.27 -16.29
CA LEU A 2 4.16 2.72 -16.87
C LEU A 2 3.53 1.71 -17.84
N GLY A 3 4.31 1.00 -18.65
CA GLY A 3 3.82 -0.01 -19.58
C GLY A 3 3.15 -1.23 -18.91
N PHE A 4 3.61 -1.65 -17.73
CA PHE A 4 2.99 -2.76 -16.99
C PHE A 4 1.63 -2.36 -16.40
N ALA A 5 1.50 -1.15 -15.88
CA ALA A 5 0.23 -0.63 -15.39
C ALA A 5 -0.79 -0.49 -16.53
N SER A 6 -0.38 0.01 -17.70
CA SER A 6 -1.25 0.14 -18.88
C SER A 6 -1.75 -1.22 -19.40
N VAL A 7 -0.93 -2.25 -19.37
CA VAL A 7 -1.35 -3.62 -19.76
C VAL A 7 -2.39 -4.17 -18.79
N PHE A 8 -2.26 -3.90 -17.47
CA PHE A 8 -3.25 -4.33 -16.49
C PHE A 8 -4.59 -3.60 -16.62
N PHE A 9 -4.59 -2.30 -16.91
CA PHE A 9 -5.82 -1.53 -17.12
C PHE A 9 -6.53 -1.93 -18.43
N LEU A 10 -5.80 -2.19 -19.50
CA LEU A 10 -6.35 -2.64 -20.78
C LEU A 10 -6.87 -4.09 -20.72
N SER A 11 -6.26 -4.97 -19.91
CA SER A 11 -6.72 -6.34 -19.72
C SER A 11 -7.99 -6.46 -18.85
N GLY A 12 -8.32 -5.41 -18.07
CA GLY A 12 -9.56 -5.35 -17.29
C GLY A 12 -10.82 -5.38 -18.16
N CYS A 13 -10.82 -4.70 -19.30
CA CYS A 13 -11.96 -4.75 -20.24
C CYS A 13 -12.16 -6.15 -20.84
N SER A 14 -11.09 -6.86 -21.20
CA SER A 14 -11.19 -8.21 -21.77
C SER A 14 -11.60 -9.28 -20.75
N ALA A 15 -11.33 -9.06 -19.46
CA ALA A 15 -11.75 -9.97 -18.40
C ALA A 15 -13.28 -9.97 -18.20
N GLN A 16 -13.94 -8.86 -18.46
CA GLN A 16 -15.40 -8.75 -18.41
C GLN A 16 -16.05 -9.52 -19.59
N ASP A 17 -15.42 -9.54 -20.74
CA ASP A 17 -15.85 -10.27 -21.92
C ASP A 17 -15.46 -11.77 -21.90
N ARG A 18 -14.93 -12.26 -20.79
CA ARG A 18 -14.44 -13.64 -20.59
C ARG A 18 -13.40 -14.06 -21.65
N SER A 19 -12.55 -13.14 -22.04
CA SER A 19 -11.52 -13.33 -23.06
C SER A 19 -10.17 -12.77 -22.62
N GLY A 20 -9.10 -13.19 -23.31
CA GLY A 20 -7.76 -12.67 -23.09
C GLY A 20 -6.96 -13.38 -21.98
N THR A 21 -5.65 -13.13 -22.01
CA THR A 21 -4.67 -13.83 -21.16
C THR A 21 -4.96 -13.65 -19.66
N PHE A 22 -5.44 -12.48 -19.25
CA PHE A 22 -5.74 -12.24 -17.84
C PHE A 22 -6.93 -13.09 -17.35
N TYR A 23 -7.99 -13.19 -18.16
CA TYR A 23 -9.12 -14.05 -17.85
C TYR A 23 -8.72 -15.52 -17.73
N GLU A 24 -8.01 -16.06 -18.72
CA GLU A 24 -7.57 -17.46 -18.74
C GLU A 24 -6.58 -17.80 -17.62
N THR A 25 -5.74 -16.82 -17.19
CA THR A 25 -4.70 -17.06 -16.19
C THR A 25 -5.18 -16.87 -14.75
N PHE A 26 -6.07 -15.91 -14.51
CA PHE A 26 -6.47 -15.54 -13.15
C PHE A 26 -7.96 -15.75 -12.88
N VAL A 27 -8.86 -15.30 -13.74
CA VAL A 27 -10.30 -15.32 -13.46
C VAL A 27 -10.85 -16.73 -13.56
N LYS A 28 -10.65 -17.39 -14.71
CA LYS A 28 -11.18 -18.73 -14.99
C LYS A 28 -10.69 -19.81 -14.00
N PRO A 29 -9.38 -19.89 -13.66
CA PRO A 29 -8.93 -20.83 -12.64
C PRO A 29 -9.55 -20.56 -11.26
N MET A 30 -9.72 -19.29 -10.88
CA MET A 30 -10.35 -18.94 -9.63
C MET A 30 -11.82 -19.35 -9.59
N ASP A 31 -12.56 -19.11 -10.67
CA ASP A 31 -13.97 -19.48 -10.79
C ASP A 31 -14.15 -21.01 -10.74
N MET A 32 -13.34 -21.75 -11.50
CA MET A 32 -13.33 -23.22 -11.44
C MET A 32 -12.98 -23.75 -10.06
N PHE A 33 -11.98 -23.14 -9.39
CA PHE A 33 -11.55 -23.54 -8.06
C PHE A 33 -12.61 -23.23 -7.01
N LEU A 34 -13.30 -22.11 -7.14
CA LEU A 34 -14.42 -21.73 -6.29
C LEU A 34 -15.58 -22.72 -6.42
N SER A 35 -15.94 -23.13 -7.64
CA SER A 35 -16.95 -24.16 -7.93
C SER A 35 -16.55 -25.50 -7.30
N LYS A 36 -15.28 -25.89 -7.43
CA LYS A 36 -14.75 -27.12 -6.80
C LYS A 36 -14.87 -27.09 -5.26
N ILE A 37 -14.51 -25.99 -4.63
CA ILE A 37 -14.68 -25.83 -3.19
C ILE A 37 -16.15 -25.99 -2.80
N HIS A 38 -17.05 -25.42 -3.58
CA HIS A 38 -18.48 -25.51 -3.34
C HIS A 38 -18.99 -26.95 -3.38
N GLU A 39 -18.51 -27.80 -4.29
CA GLU A 39 -18.87 -29.22 -4.36
C GLU A 39 -18.59 -29.95 -3.03
N TYR A 40 -17.55 -29.56 -2.29
CA TYR A 40 -17.21 -30.18 -1.01
C TYR A 40 -17.90 -29.52 0.19
N VAL A 41 -18.11 -28.21 0.14
CA VAL A 41 -18.59 -27.42 1.29
C VAL A 41 -20.10 -27.24 1.27
N GLY A 42 -20.75 -27.30 0.10
CA GLY A 42 -22.19 -27.13 -0.07
C GLY A 42 -22.71 -25.70 0.15
N SER A 43 -21.82 -24.72 0.33
CA SER A 43 -22.19 -23.32 0.58
C SER A 43 -21.28 -22.35 -0.16
N TRP A 44 -21.83 -21.52 -1.02
CA TRP A 44 -21.08 -20.53 -1.76
C TRP A 44 -20.40 -19.49 -0.87
N GLY A 45 -21.07 -19.06 0.19
CA GLY A 45 -20.47 -18.10 1.14
C GLY A 45 -19.22 -18.65 1.82
N TRP A 46 -19.27 -19.90 2.30
CA TRP A 46 -18.09 -20.55 2.88
C TRP A 46 -17.01 -20.85 1.83
N SER A 47 -17.40 -21.12 0.59
CA SER A 47 -16.44 -21.30 -0.52
C SER A 47 -15.66 -20.00 -0.78
N ILE A 48 -16.32 -18.83 -0.72
CA ILE A 48 -15.66 -17.51 -0.82
C ILE A 48 -14.67 -17.31 0.35
N VAL A 49 -15.07 -17.67 1.56
CA VAL A 49 -14.18 -17.59 2.75
C VAL A 49 -12.93 -18.44 2.52
N ILE A 50 -13.10 -19.69 2.13
CA ILE A 50 -12.00 -20.64 1.96
C ILE A 50 -11.05 -20.21 0.85
N ILE A 51 -11.55 -19.85 -0.34
CA ILE A 51 -10.68 -19.42 -1.43
C ILE A 51 -9.92 -18.14 -1.07
N THR A 52 -10.57 -17.21 -0.36
CA THR A 52 -9.93 -15.99 0.13
C THR A 52 -8.77 -16.33 1.07
N LEU A 53 -8.98 -17.21 2.02
CA LEU A 53 -7.95 -17.64 2.96
C LEU A 53 -6.80 -18.38 2.27
N ILE A 54 -7.09 -19.27 1.31
CA ILE A 54 -6.07 -19.98 0.53
C ILE A 54 -5.17 -18.99 -0.20
N VAL A 55 -5.75 -18.04 -0.94
CA VAL A 55 -4.99 -17.01 -1.66
C VAL A 55 -4.16 -16.17 -0.69
N ARG A 56 -4.72 -15.77 0.44
CA ARG A 56 -4.01 -15.01 1.47
C ARG A 56 -2.85 -15.78 2.09
N ILE A 57 -3.00 -17.08 2.34
CA ILE A 57 -1.94 -17.93 2.88
C ILE A 57 -0.82 -18.11 1.87
N ILE A 58 -1.14 -18.28 0.58
CA ILE A 58 -0.12 -18.37 -0.49
C ILE A 58 0.71 -17.08 -0.57
N ILE A 59 0.07 -15.91 -0.43
CA ILE A 59 0.73 -14.61 -0.51
C ILE A 59 1.45 -14.25 0.80
N LEU A 60 1.07 -14.87 1.93
CA LEU A 60 1.58 -14.53 3.26
C LEU A 60 3.11 -14.49 3.37
N PRO A 61 3.90 -15.50 2.90
CA PRO A 61 5.36 -15.44 3.02
C PRO A 61 5.97 -14.25 2.28
N PHE A 62 5.40 -13.87 1.15
CA PHE A 62 5.80 -12.66 0.42
C PHE A 62 5.55 -11.40 1.24
N MET A 63 4.38 -11.32 1.86
CA MET A 63 4.01 -10.18 2.70
C MET A 63 4.86 -10.10 3.97
N LEU A 64 5.22 -11.23 4.59
CA LEU A 64 6.12 -11.24 5.72
C LEU A 64 7.52 -10.71 5.36
N ASN A 65 8.06 -11.12 4.21
CA ASN A 65 9.32 -10.56 3.72
C ASN A 65 9.23 -9.04 3.45
N ASN A 66 8.07 -8.58 3.01
CA ASN A 66 7.83 -7.14 2.82
C ASN A 66 7.90 -6.36 4.16
N TYR A 67 7.35 -6.88 5.26
CA TYR A 67 7.50 -6.26 6.60
C TYR A 67 8.97 -6.12 7.01
N LYS A 68 9.81 -7.12 6.69
CA LYS A 68 11.26 -7.06 6.91
C LYS A 68 11.89 -5.89 6.13
N THR A 69 11.53 -5.75 4.85
CA THR A 69 12.05 -4.69 3.98
C THR A 69 11.57 -3.30 4.44
N GLN A 70 10.30 -3.17 4.80
CA GLN A 70 9.75 -1.94 5.35
C GLN A 70 10.45 -1.52 6.65
N ASN A 71 10.74 -2.49 7.54
CA ASN A 71 11.45 -2.22 8.79
C ASN A 71 12.90 -1.75 8.52
N LYS A 72 13.60 -2.36 7.56
CA LYS A 72 14.93 -1.89 7.13
C LYS A 72 14.88 -0.46 6.61
N ALA A 73 13.94 -0.15 5.73
CA ALA A 73 13.75 1.21 5.20
C ALA A 73 13.41 2.22 6.30
N ARG A 74 12.54 1.84 7.26
CA ARG A 74 12.20 2.67 8.42
C ARG A 74 13.43 2.98 9.28
N ARG A 75 14.26 1.97 9.56
CA ARG A 75 15.53 2.17 10.27
C ARG A 75 16.43 3.16 9.53
N GLY A 76 16.56 2.99 8.22
CA GLY A 76 17.32 3.92 7.37
C GLY A 76 16.79 5.35 7.46
N GLN A 77 15.46 5.54 7.42
CA GLN A 77 14.83 6.86 7.55
C GLN A 77 15.11 7.52 8.90
N VAL A 78 15.09 6.75 10.00
CA VAL A 78 15.42 7.27 11.33
C VAL A 78 16.89 7.69 11.41
N LEU A 79 17.81 6.88 10.89
CA LEU A 79 19.25 7.18 10.88
C LEU A 79 19.62 8.35 9.95
N ALA A 80 18.90 8.50 8.82
CA ALA A 80 19.10 9.60 7.88
C ALA A 80 18.51 10.94 8.39
N ARG A 81 17.67 10.91 9.42
CA ARG A 81 16.89 12.06 9.90
C ARG A 81 17.76 13.31 10.17
N PRO A 82 18.89 13.26 10.89
CA PRO A 82 19.70 14.46 11.16
C PRO A 82 20.21 15.14 9.89
N GLU A 83 20.71 14.36 8.92
CA GLU A 83 21.18 14.90 7.63
C GLU A 83 20.02 15.43 6.78
N LEU A 84 18.88 14.76 6.79
CA LEU A 84 17.68 15.18 6.06
C LEU A 84 17.09 16.49 6.61
N GLU A 85 17.12 16.72 7.92
CA GLU A 85 16.64 17.96 8.54
C GLU A 85 17.41 19.20 8.03
N VAL A 86 18.72 19.08 7.88
CA VAL A 86 19.56 20.16 7.32
C VAL A 86 19.21 20.46 5.87
N VAL A 87 19.08 19.42 5.04
CA VAL A 87 18.73 19.58 3.62
C VAL A 87 17.33 20.18 3.47
N GLN A 88 16.38 19.74 4.28
CA GLN A 88 15.01 20.29 4.27
C GLN A 88 14.95 21.76 4.69
N ALA A 89 15.74 22.16 5.68
CA ALA A 89 15.85 23.56 6.08
C ALA A 89 16.38 24.43 4.93
N LYS A 90 17.40 23.94 4.20
CA LYS A 90 17.91 24.59 2.99
C LYS A 90 16.89 24.65 1.88
N GLN A 91 16.13 23.54 1.65
CA GLN A 91 15.06 23.51 0.65
C GLN A 91 13.95 24.52 0.98
N LYS A 92 13.58 24.67 2.25
CA LYS A 92 12.60 25.67 2.69
C LYS A 92 13.10 27.09 2.38
N ALA A 93 14.33 27.40 2.72
CA ALA A 93 14.94 28.68 2.41
C ALA A 93 15.02 28.97 0.91
N ALA A 94 15.38 27.97 0.09
CA ALA A 94 15.43 28.09 -1.37
C ALA A 94 14.02 28.31 -1.98
N ARG A 95 12.97 27.65 -1.46
CA ARG A 95 11.58 27.89 -1.85
C ARG A 95 11.11 29.31 -1.50
N GLU A 96 11.51 29.82 -0.33
CA GLU A 96 11.20 31.19 0.07
C GLU A 96 11.91 32.20 -0.85
N LYS A 97 13.16 31.93 -1.23
CA LYS A 97 13.88 32.75 -2.23
C LYS A 97 13.15 32.72 -3.59
N GLU A 98 12.73 31.54 -4.08
CA GLU A 98 11.97 31.43 -5.32
C GLU A 98 10.66 32.22 -5.27
N ALA A 99 9.94 32.13 -4.15
CA ALA A 99 8.68 32.86 -3.96
C ALA A 99 8.85 34.39 -3.90
N ARG A 100 9.99 34.89 -3.42
CA ARG A 100 10.31 36.32 -3.34
C ARG A 100 11.01 36.86 -4.58
N ALA A 101 11.49 36.01 -5.46
CA ALA A 101 12.22 36.38 -6.66
C ALA A 101 11.32 37.14 -7.63
N ILE A 102 11.77 38.33 -8.07
CA ILE A 102 11.08 39.20 -9.02
C ILE A 102 11.55 38.91 -10.44
N SER A 103 12.84 38.66 -10.61
CA SER A 103 13.49 38.39 -11.91
C SER A 103 13.37 36.91 -12.30
N ASN A 104 13.27 36.66 -13.62
CA ASN A 104 13.30 35.30 -14.15
C ASN A 104 14.65 34.60 -13.91
N GLU A 105 15.74 35.33 -13.83
CA GLU A 105 17.07 34.83 -13.55
C GLU A 105 17.17 34.32 -12.10
N GLU A 106 16.66 35.12 -11.12
CA GLU A 106 16.59 34.71 -9.71
C GLU A 106 15.74 33.47 -9.51
N LYS A 107 14.59 33.38 -10.19
CA LYS A 107 13.73 32.19 -10.16
C LYS A 107 14.44 30.95 -10.71
N THR A 108 15.20 31.11 -11.79
CA THR A 108 15.94 30.01 -12.41
C THR A 108 17.06 29.53 -11.50
N GLN A 109 17.79 30.45 -10.85
CA GLN A 109 18.82 30.12 -9.87
C GLN A 109 18.23 29.40 -8.64
N ALA A 110 17.14 29.90 -8.06
CA ALA A 110 16.49 29.26 -6.94
C ALA A 110 15.97 27.85 -7.27
N ARG A 111 15.44 27.64 -8.50
CA ARG A 111 15.05 26.30 -8.99
C ARG A 111 16.25 25.37 -9.19
N ALA A 112 17.37 25.88 -9.67
CA ALA A 112 18.59 25.09 -9.79
C ALA A 112 19.09 24.64 -8.41
N GLU A 113 19.12 25.57 -7.42
CA GLU A 113 19.44 25.25 -6.02
C GLU A 113 18.48 24.17 -5.45
N LEU A 114 17.18 24.29 -5.69
CA LEU A 114 16.21 23.27 -5.26
C LEU A 114 16.45 21.89 -5.89
N MET A 115 16.79 21.83 -7.18
CA MET A 115 17.10 20.57 -7.84
C MET A 115 18.37 19.91 -7.28
N GLU A 116 19.38 20.71 -6.94
CA GLU A 116 20.61 20.22 -6.32
C GLU A 116 20.34 19.67 -4.92
N LEU A 117 19.57 20.38 -4.10
CA LEU A 117 19.13 19.94 -2.78
C LEU A 117 18.25 18.67 -2.82
N GLN A 118 17.44 18.51 -3.85
CA GLN A 118 16.69 17.26 -4.08
C GLN A 118 17.63 16.10 -4.41
N ARG A 119 18.67 16.32 -5.19
CA ARG A 119 19.69 15.30 -5.47
C ARG A 119 20.47 14.93 -4.21
N GLU A 120 20.83 15.92 -3.37
CA GLU A 120 21.47 15.70 -2.08
C GLU A 120 20.55 14.86 -1.16
N GLN A 121 19.29 15.18 -1.08
CA GLN A 121 18.29 14.40 -0.32
C GLN A 121 18.22 12.95 -0.80
N MET A 122 18.15 12.72 -2.11
CA MET A 122 18.15 11.36 -2.66
C MET A 122 19.45 10.61 -2.36
N ALA A 123 20.61 11.29 -2.40
CA ALA A 123 21.88 10.69 -2.06
C ALA A 123 21.95 10.25 -0.58
N ILE A 124 21.46 11.09 0.34
CA ILE A 124 21.35 10.76 1.77
C ILE A 124 20.42 9.56 1.95
N MET A 125 19.24 9.57 1.33
CA MET A 125 18.29 8.45 1.43
C MET A 125 18.88 7.15 0.90
N LYS A 126 19.68 7.20 -0.17
CA LYS A 126 20.41 6.05 -0.72
C LYS A 126 21.52 5.57 0.22
N LYS A 127 22.27 6.50 0.84
CA LYS A 127 23.35 6.20 1.81
C LYS A 127 22.85 5.37 2.99
N TYR A 128 21.66 5.66 3.47
CA TYR A 128 21.05 5.00 4.63
C TYR A 128 20.06 3.89 4.29
N ASP A 129 19.95 3.48 3.03
CA ASP A 129 18.86 2.57 2.57
C ASP A 129 17.44 3.05 2.95
N ALA A 130 17.28 4.36 3.07
CA ALA A 130 16.06 5.04 3.54
C ALA A 130 15.02 5.29 2.44
N ASN A 131 15.23 4.76 1.23
CA ASN A 131 14.43 5.10 0.06
C ASN A 131 12.96 4.67 0.25
N PRO A 132 12.00 5.61 0.37
CA PRO A 132 10.58 5.31 0.56
C PRO A 132 9.94 4.67 -0.69
N ILE A 133 10.54 4.90 -1.87
CA ILE A 133 10.12 4.32 -3.15
C ILE A 133 10.94 3.05 -3.44
N SER A 134 11.48 2.39 -2.41
CA SER A 134 12.02 1.06 -2.62
C SER A 134 10.92 0.17 -3.20
N VAL A 135 11.31 -0.71 -4.13
CA VAL A 135 10.42 -1.71 -4.76
C VAL A 135 9.56 -2.44 -3.71
N GLY A 136 10.02 -2.49 -2.45
CA GLY A 136 9.28 -3.04 -1.31
C GLY A 136 8.02 -2.27 -0.90
N GLY A 137 7.89 -0.97 -1.19
CA GLY A 137 6.72 -0.17 -0.78
C GLY A 137 5.48 -0.43 -1.65
N CYS A 138 5.64 -0.57 -2.95
CA CYS A 138 4.54 -0.83 -3.90
C CYS A 138 4.41 -2.32 -4.28
N LEU A 139 5.40 -3.15 -3.97
CA LEU A 139 5.42 -4.58 -4.30
C LEU A 139 4.19 -5.34 -3.76
N PRO A 140 3.70 -5.11 -2.52
CA PRO A 140 2.49 -5.76 -2.04
C PRO A 140 1.27 -5.48 -2.92
N LEU A 141 1.13 -4.23 -3.37
CA LEU A 141 0.02 -3.83 -4.23
C LEU A 141 0.10 -4.53 -5.59
N LEU A 142 1.30 -4.59 -6.19
CA LEU A 142 1.50 -5.26 -7.49
C LEU A 142 1.23 -6.75 -7.42
N ILE A 143 1.60 -7.43 -6.34
CA ILE A 143 1.31 -8.85 -6.14
C ILE A 143 -0.17 -9.08 -5.87
N GLN A 144 -0.79 -8.21 -5.06
CA GLN A 144 -2.18 -8.32 -4.65
C GLN A 144 -3.15 -8.05 -5.80
N MET A 145 -2.82 -7.13 -6.73
CA MET A 145 -3.72 -6.66 -7.79
C MET A 145 -4.28 -7.78 -8.68
N PRO A 146 -3.48 -8.71 -9.26
CA PRO A 146 -4.03 -9.76 -10.11
C PRO A 146 -4.99 -10.69 -9.36
N PHE A 147 -4.71 -11.02 -8.10
CA PHE A 147 -5.59 -11.85 -7.29
C PHE A 147 -6.87 -11.12 -6.89
N LEU A 148 -6.75 -9.85 -6.51
CA LEU A 148 -7.89 -8.99 -6.19
C LEU A 148 -8.82 -8.85 -7.40
N THR A 149 -8.26 -8.50 -8.55
CA THR A 149 -9.01 -8.30 -9.78
C THR A 149 -9.60 -9.62 -10.29
N GLY A 150 -8.83 -10.71 -10.25
CA GLY A 150 -9.29 -12.03 -10.64
C GLY A 150 -10.50 -12.49 -9.83
N LEU A 151 -10.41 -12.40 -8.50
CA LEU A 151 -11.52 -12.78 -7.64
C LEU A 151 -12.72 -11.82 -7.75
N PHE A 152 -12.47 -10.53 -7.95
CA PHE A 152 -13.52 -9.56 -8.21
C PHE A 152 -14.33 -9.92 -9.46
N PHE A 153 -13.69 -10.23 -10.58
CA PHE A 153 -14.39 -10.65 -11.80
C PHE A 153 -15.08 -12.00 -11.64
N THR A 154 -14.47 -12.96 -10.94
CA THR A 154 -15.10 -14.23 -10.59
C THR A 154 -16.41 -14.03 -9.84
N LEU A 155 -16.44 -13.11 -8.86
CA LEU A 155 -17.62 -12.89 -8.02
C LEU A 155 -18.68 -11.98 -8.67
N THR A 156 -18.29 -11.13 -9.61
CA THR A 156 -19.22 -10.22 -10.31
C THR A 156 -19.76 -10.79 -11.62
N ASN A 157 -19.03 -11.68 -12.28
CA ASN A 157 -19.41 -12.30 -13.55
C ASN A 157 -19.06 -13.80 -13.56
N PRO A 158 -19.61 -14.61 -12.63
CA PRO A 158 -19.29 -16.03 -12.50
C PRO A 158 -19.76 -16.84 -13.71
N LEU A 159 -18.99 -17.85 -14.11
CA LEU A 159 -19.34 -18.82 -15.16
C LEU A 159 -19.56 -20.20 -14.55
N TYR A 160 -18.55 -20.73 -13.86
CA TYR A 160 -18.58 -22.05 -13.20
C TYR A 160 -19.24 -21.99 -11.83
N SER A 161 -19.25 -20.82 -11.18
CA SER A 161 -19.85 -20.57 -9.88
C SER A 161 -21.13 -19.74 -9.93
N ALA A 162 -21.89 -19.85 -11.04
CA ALA A 162 -23.10 -19.03 -11.26
C ALA A 162 -24.14 -19.12 -10.13
N GLY A 163 -24.21 -20.24 -9.42
CA GLY A 163 -25.09 -20.41 -8.24
C GLY A 163 -24.85 -19.43 -7.09
N ILE A 164 -23.77 -18.66 -7.10
CA ILE A 164 -23.52 -17.60 -6.13
C ILE A 164 -24.62 -16.53 -6.19
N ILE A 165 -25.13 -16.22 -7.38
CA ILE A 165 -26.07 -15.12 -7.61
C ILE A 165 -27.36 -15.33 -6.82
N ASP A 166 -27.85 -16.58 -6.76
CA ASP A 166 -29.10 -16.93 -6.09
C ASP A 166 -28.89 -17.42 -4.65
N SER A 167 -27.67 -17.37 -4.16
CA SER A 167 -27.31 -17.91 -2.85
C SER A 167 -27.23 -16.86 -1.76
N THR A 168 -27.32 -17.34 -0.50
CA THR A 168 -27.16 -16.50 0.69
C THR A 168 -26.00 -17.00 1.54
N PHE A 169 -25.37 -16.07 2.27
CA PHE A 169 -24.37 -16.38 3.29
C PHE A 169 -24.99 -16.26 4.67
N LEU A 170 -24.83 -17.28 5.52
CA LEU A 170 -25.42 -17.39 6.85
C LEU A 170 -26.96 -17.27 6.86
N GLY A 171 -27.64 -17.53 5.73
CA GLY A 171 -29.08 -17.41 5.59
C GLY A 171 -29.62 -15.97 5.63
N ILE A 172 -28.74 -14.96 5.73
CA ILE A 172 -29.14 -13.57 5.96
C ILE A 172 -28.66 -12.66 4.80
N PHE A 173 -27.43 -12.86 4.32
CA PHE A 173 -26.82 -11.98 3.36
C PHE A 173 -26.87 -12.56 1.95
N SER A 174 -27.64 -11.94 1.04
CA SER A 174 -27.61 -12.31 -0.37
C SER A 174 -26.21 -12.09 -0.96
N LEU A 175 -25.69 -13.08 -1.68
CA LEU A 175 -24.39 -12.99 -2.32
C LEU A 175 -24.47 -12.31 -3.70
N GLY A 176 -25.57 -12.44 -4.42
CA GLY A 176 -25.75 -11.87 -5.75
C GLY A 176 -26.26 -10.42 -5.75
N THR A 177 -26.94 -9.99 -4.69
CA THR A 177 -27.47 -8.63 -4.60
C THR A 177 -26.64 -7.73 -3.67
N ARG A 178 -26.88 -6.42 -3.75
CA ARG A 178 -26.22 -5.45 -2.87
C ARG A 178 -26.72 -5.58 -1.44
N SER A 179 -25.84 -5.43 -0.48
CA SER A 179 -26.15 -5.38 0.94
C SER A 179 -25.86 -3.99 1.50
N TYR A 180 -26.66 -3.53 2.46
CA TYR A 180 -26.40 -2.30 3.19
C TYR A 180 -25.62 -2.54 4.49
N VAL A 181 -25.63 -3.75 5.00
CA VAL A 181 -24.98 -4.11 6.27
C VAL A 181 -23.52 -4.50 6.05
N LEU A 182 -23.21 -5.28 5.02
CA LEU A 182 -21.84 -5.75 4.73
C LEU A 182 -20.83 -4.61 4.51
N PRO A 183 -21.15 -3.49 3.83
CA PRO A 183 -20.25 -2.34 3.72
C PRO A 183 -19.89 -1.72 5.07
N ILE A 184 -20.82 -1.67 6.02
CA ILE A 184 -20.57 -1.15 7.37
C ILE A 184 -19.59 -2.08 8.10
N ILE A 185 -19.80 -3.39 8.01
CA ILE A 185 -18.88 -4.38 8.59
C ILE A 185 -17.50 -4.28 7.94
N ALA A 186 -17.43 -4.15 6.62
CA ALA A 186 -16.17 -3.95 5.90
C ALA A 186 -15.45 -2.69 6.40
N PHE A 187 -16.16 -1.57 6.53
CA PHE A 187 -15.60 -0.33 7.08
C PHE A 187 -14.98 -0.55 8.46
N LEU A 188 -15.73 -1.17 9.38
CA LEU A 188 -15.25 -1.41 10.75
C LEU A 188 -13.99 -2.30 10.77
N VAL A 189 -13.95 -3.33 9.94
CA VAL A 189 -12.78 -4.22 9.82
C VAL A 189 -11.56 -3.48 9.30
N TYR A 190 -11.70 -2.69 8.23
CA TYR A 190 -10.58 -1.94 7.67
C TYR A 190 -10.18 -0.73 8.55
N ALA A 191 -11.12 -0.11 9.24
CA ALA A 191 -10.83 0.92 10.23
C ALA A 191 -10.02 0.36 11.42
N ALA A 192 -10.40 -0.83 11.92
CA ALA A 192 -9.65 -1.53 12.95
C ALA A 192 -8.23 -1.90 12.47
N GLN A 193 -8.10 -2.38 11.24
CA GLN A 193 -6.82 -2.69 10.63
C GLN A 193 -5.93 -1.45 10.50
N THR A 194 -6.50 -0.32 10.03
CA THR A 194 -5.77 0.95 9.90
C THR A 194 -5.31 1.44 11.27
N LYS A 195 -6.19 1.42 12.28
CA LYS A 195 -5.86 1.79 13.66
C LYS A 195 -4.74 0.91 14.22
N LEU A 196 -4.81 -0.41 14.01
CA LEU A 196 -3.77 -1.35 14.43
C LEU A 196 -2.42 -1.00 13.79
N THR A 197 -2.39 -0.76 12.48
CA THR A 197 -1.18 -0.39 11.75
C THR A 197 -0.59 0.91 12.27
N MET A 198 -1.41 1.94 12.46
CA MET A 198 -0.97 3.24 12.98
C MET A 198 -0.43 3.14 14.42
N THR A 199 -1.01 2.25 15.24
CA THR A 199 -0.55 2.06 16.64
C THR A 199 0.79 1.34 16.69
N ILE A 200 0.98 0.30 15.89
CA ILE A 200 2.21 -0.49 15.90
C ILE A 200 3.34 0.21 15.15
N ASN A 201 3.02 0.79 13.99
CA ASN A 201 3.97 1.44 13.08
C ASN A 201 3.51 2.87 12.74
N PRO A 202 3.55 3.82 13.70
CA PRO A 202 3.15 5.19 13.46
C PRO A 202 4.02 5.83 12.35
N PRO A 203 3.46 6.73 11.54
CA PRO A 203 4.21 7.47 10.54
C PRO A 203 5.40 8.20 11.18
N LEU A 204 6.54 8.18 10.51
CA LEU A 204 7.70 8.95 10.97
C LEU A 204 7.46 10.43 10.65
N VAL A 205 7.43 11.24 11.69
CA VAL A 205 7.35 12.70 11.56
C VAL A 205 8.72 13.22 11.17
N GLN A 206 8.80 13.92 10.04
CA GLN A 206 9.99 14.68 9.70
C GLN A 206 9.78 16.13 10.16
N PRO A 207 10.73 16.71 10.90
CA PRO A 207 10.64 18.10 11.33
C PRO A 207 10.47 19.04 10.13
N GLY A 208 9.55 19.99 10.25
CA GLY A 208 9.20 20.91 9.16
C GLY A 208 8.24 20.37 8.10
N GLN A 209 7.77 19.12 8.22
CA GLN A 209 6.75 18.50 7.35
C GLN A 209 5.47 18.13 8.12
N GLU A 210 5.14 18.84 9.18
CA GLU A 210 3.97 18.57 10.03
C GLU A 210 2.66 18.60 9.24
N ALA A 211 2.53 19.54 8.28
CA ALA A 211 1.36 19.61 7.39
C ALA A 211 1.25 18.37 6.50
N MET A 212 2.38 17.84 6.01
CA MET A 212 2.41 16.63 5.18
C MET A 212 2.07 15.40 6.01
N GLN A 213 2.38 15.37 7.31
CA GLN A 213 1.99 14.29 8.21
C GLN A 213 0.46 14.18 8.34
N GLY A 214 -0.22 15.30 8.54
CA GLY A 214 -1.70 15.33 8.57
C GLY A 214 -2.29 14.78 7.27
N GLN A 215 -1.73 15.14 6.13
CA GLN A 215 -2.13 14.62 4.82
C GLN A 215 -1.88 13.12 4.70
N MET A 216 -0.74 12.60 5.17
CA MET A 216 -0.45 11.16 5.16
C MET A 216 -1.40 10.38 6.07
N GLN A 217 -1.74 10.89 7.25
CA GLN A 217 -2.74 10.29 8.13
C GLN A 217 -4.12 10.26 7.48
N MET A 218 -4.55 11.37 6.88
CA MET A 218 -5.82 11.44 6.16
C MET A 218 -5.85 10.44 4.99
N MET A 219 -4.75 10.28 4.24
CA MET A 219 -4.65 9.31 3.16
C MET A 219 -4.74 7.87 3.64
N GLN A 220 -4.25 7.55 4.84
CA GLN A 220 -4.41 6.21 5.45
C GLN A 220 -5.88 5.90 5.79
N TRP A 221 -6.64 6.90 6.26
CA TRP A 221 -8.07 6.76 6.54
C TRP A 221 -8.93 6.74 5.28
N LEU A 222 -8.40 7.21 4.15
CA LEU A 222 -9.11 7.16 2.88
C LEU A 222 -9.39 5.72 2.44
N SER A 223 -8.47 4.78 2.71
CA SER A 223 -8.62 3.37 2.32
C SER A 223 -9.86 2.69 2.93
N PRO A 224 -10.12 2.70 4.26
CA PRO A 224 -11.35 2.17 4.83
C PRO A 224 -12.62 2.77 4.25
N VAL A 225 -12.61 4.10 4.06
CA VAL A 225 -13.77 4.83 3.51
C VAL A 225 -14.02 4.40 2.05
N MET A 226 -12.99 4.34 1.23
CA MET A 226 -13.10 3.92 -0.18
C MET A 226 -13.61 2.48 -0.30
N ILE A 227 -13.12 1.56 0.53
CA ILE A 227 -13.59 0.17 0.54
C ILE A 227 -15.06 0.11 0.95
N ALA A 228 -15.48 0.85 1.96
CA ALA A 228 -16.87 0.91 2.38
C ALA A 228 -17.77 1.45 1.25
N VAL A 229 -17.41 2.61 0.69
CA VAL A 229 -18.16 3.22 -0.42
C VAL A 229 -18.26 2.25 -1.60
N PHE A 230 -17.14 1.64 -2.01
CA PHE A 230 -17.14 0.68 -3.09
C PHE A 230 -18.00 -0.55 -2.80
N SER A 231 -18.01 -1.03 -1.54
CA SER A 231 -18.81 -2.16 -1.10
C SER A 231 -20.32 -1.93 -1.20
N PHE A 232 -20.81 -0.69 -1.21
CA PHE A 232 -22.21 -0.38 -1.47
C PHE A 232 -22.65 -0.61 -2.92
N TRP A 233 -21.70 -0.61 -3.85
CA TRP A 233 -21.98 -0.69 -5.29
C TRP A 233 -21.84 -2.11 -5.84
N VAL A 234 -21.19 -3.00 -5.09
CA VAL A 234 -20.91 -4.38 -5.52
C VAL A 234 -21.85 -5.39 -4.88
N ALA A 235 -21.89 -6.59 -5.44
CA ALA A 235 -22.64 -7.72 -4.90
C ALA A 235 -22.13 -8.17 -3.53
N GLY A 236 -22.99 -8.77 -2.71
CA GLY A 236 -22.67 -9.23 -1.36
C GLY A 236 -21.48 -10.19 -1.31
N ALA A 237 -21.31 -11.04 -2.33
CA ALA A 237 -20.16 -11.94 -2.47
C ALA A 237 -18.83 -11.18 -2.39
N VAL A 238 -18.72 -10.04 -3.08
CA VAL A 238 -17.50 -9.21 -3.06
C VAL A 238 -17.31 -8.54 -1.69
N ALA A 239 -18.40 -8.11 -1.06
CA ALA A 239 -18.35 -7.53 0.28
C ALA A 239 -17.89 -8.57 1.33
N VAL A 240 -18.36 -9.81 1.25
CA VAL A 240 -17.89 -10.93 2.10
C VAL A 240 -16.39 -11.16 1.89
N TYR A 241 -15.94 -11.19 0.64
CA TYR A 241 -14.52 -11.30 0.31
C TYR A 241 -13.69 -10.16 0.96
N TYR A 242 -14.14 -8.91 0.90
CA TYR A 242 -13.44 -7.80 1.55
C TYR A 242 -13.39 -7.97 3.07
N ILE A 243 -14.47 -8.38 3.71
CA ILE A 243 -14.52 -8.58 5.17
C ILE A 243 -13.50 -9.66 5.57
N VAL A 244 -13.55 -10.83 4.93
CA VAL A 244 -12.64 -11.95 5.22
C VAL A 244 -11.18 -11.56 4.96
N GLY A 245 -10.94 -10.90 3.81
CA GLY A 245 -9.63 -10.39 3.46
C GLY A 245 -9.09 -9.36 4.44
N GLY A 246 -9.95 -8.47 4.94
CA GLY A 246 -9.61 -7.48 5.96
C GLY A 246 -9.30 -8.09 7.33
N LEU A 247 -10.09 -9.09 7.77
CA LEU A 247 -9.82 -9.84 8.99
C LEU A 247 -8.48 -10.58 8.92
N PHE A 248 -8.20 -11.23 7.78
CA PHE A 248 -6.90 -11.84 7.57
C PHE A 248 -5.77 -10.80 7.57
N LEU A 249 -6.00 -9.62 7.02
CA LEU A 249 -5.01 -8.54 7.00
C LEU A 249 -4.69 -8.04 8.42
N ILE A 250 -5.65 -7.99 9.33
CA ILE A 250 -5.42 -7.71 10.76
C ILE A 250 -4.47 -8.76 11.36
N PHE A 251 -4.77 -10.04 11.15
CA PHE A 251 -3.92 -11.15 11.58
C PHE A 251 -2.51 -11.05 10.99
N GLN A 252 -2.42 -10.88 9.68
CA GLN A 252 -1.16 -10.74 8.95
C GLN A 252 -0.32 -9.56 9.46
N THR A 253 -0.95 -8.41 9.72
CA THR A 253 -0.30 -7.21 10.25
C THR A 253 0.27 -7.47 11.64
N TYR A 254 -0.52 -8.06 12.52
CA TYR A 254 -0.08 -8.44 13.86
C TYR A 254 1.11 -9.43 13.79
N LEU A 255 1.00 -10.48 12.98
CA LEU A 255 2.07 -11.49 12.80
C LEU A 255 3.33 -10.86 12.20
N GLY A 256 3.18 -10.04 11.16
CA GLY A 256 4.28 -9.37 10.49
C GLY A 256 5.08 -8.47 11.40
N TYR A 257 4.42 -7.66 12.22
CA TYR A 257 5.10 -6.78 13.18
C TYR A 257 5.56 -7.50 14.45
N LYS A 258 5.01 -8.67 14.78
CA LYS A 258 5.54 -9.53 15.85
C LYS A 258 6.87 -10.17 15.44
N ILE A 259 6.98 -10.63 14.18
CA ILE A 259 8.21 -11.24 13.64
C ILE A 259 9.25 -10.16 13.30
N TYR A 260 8.81 -9.07 12.71
CA TYR A 260 9.65 -7.94 12.29
C TYR A 260 9.17 -6.65 12.96
N PRO A 261 9.47 -6.44 14.25
CA PRO A 261 9.02 -5.26 14.97
C PRO A 261 9.55 -3.98 14.31
N PRO A 262 8.72 -2.93 14.16
CA PRO A 262 9.13 -1.70 13.54
C PRO A 262 10.23 -1.04 14.38
N TYR A 263 11.27 -0.56 13.71
CA TYR A 263 12.35 0.15 14.36
C TYR A 263 11.79 1.40 15.06
N LYS A 264 11.97 1.45 16.39
CA LYS A 264 11.64 2.63 17.20
C LYS A 264 12.94 3.39 17.40
N PRO A 265 12.99 4.70 17.11
CA PRO A 265 14.11 5.50 17.55
C PRO A 265 14.17 5.35 19.07
N GLU A 266 15.26 4.80 19.57
CA GLU A 266 15.56 4.90 21.00
C GLU A 266 15.48 6.40 21.33
N LYS A 267 14.97 6.78 22.51
CA LYS A 267 14.98 8.19 22.95
C LYS A 267 16.45 8.58 23.04
N GLU A 268 17.03 8.91 21.90
CA GLU A 268 18.40 9.41 21.87
C GLU A 268 18.46 10.61 22.80
N LYS A 269 19.29 10.48 23.83
CA LYS A 269 19.88 11.63 24.47
C LYS A 269 20.25 12.57 23.33
N LYS A 270 19.70 13.78 23.32
CA LYS A 270 20.01 14.82 22.32
C LYS A 270 21.53 14.83 22.15
N GLN A 271 22.05 14.09 21.17
CA GLN A 271 23.38 14.34 20.70
C GLN A 271 23.29 15.73 20.10
N GLU A 272 23.94 16.65 20.76
CA GLU A 272 24.09 18.02 20.33
C GLU A 272 24.68 17.98 18.92
N PHE A 273 23.81 18.18 17.93
CA PHE A 273 24.19 18.18 16.53
C PHE A 273 25.12 19.37 16.32
N ASP A 274 26.39 19.10 16.07
CA ASP A 274 27.36 20.11 15.68
C ASP A 274 27.27 20.34 14.16
N PRO A 275 26.64 21.43 13.71
CA PRO A 275 26.48 21.74 12.29
C PRO A 275 27.81 21.91 11.56
N ASN A 276 28.92 22.09 12.27
CA ASN A 276 30.25 22.28 11.70
C ASN A 276 31.00 20.97 11.42
N LYS A 277 30.46 19.82 11.86
CA LYS A 277 31.03 18.49 11.61
C LYS A 277 30.48 17.78 10.36
N VAL A 278 29.60 18.42 9.60
CA VAL A 278 29.14 17.88 8.33
C VAL A 278 30.22 18.03 7.29
N THR A 279 31.10 17.04 7.19
CA THR A 279 32.06 16.93 6.09
C THR A 279 31.26 16.65 4.81
N LEU A 280 31.12 17.66 3.97
CA LEU A 280 30.65 17.52 2.61
C LEU A 280 31.50 16.45 1.92
N VAL A 281 30.91 15.33 1.53
CA VAL A 281 31.58 14.33 0.71
C VAL A 281 31.82 14.96 -0.66
N SER A 282 32.91 15.71 -0.77
CA SER A 282 33.42 16.22 -2.03
C SER A 282 33.82 15.04 -2.88
N ASN A 283 33.05 14.76 -3.90
CA ASN A 283 33.31 13.72 -4.89
C ASN A 283 34.40 14.17 -5.84
N LYS A 284 35.65 14.28 -5.33
CA LYS A 284 36.84 14.41 -6.19
C LYS A 284 37.06 13.07 -6.92
N LYS A 285 36.37 12.87 -8.03
CA LYS A 285 36.80 11.91 -9.04
C LYS A 285 38.23 12.28 -9.48
N LYS A 286 39.22 11.54 -9.00
CA LYS A 286 40.55 11.53 -9.63
C LYS A 286 40.39 11.02 -11.06
N ARG A 287 40.55 11.92 -12.03
CA ARG A 287 40.89 11.54 -13.38
C ARG A 287 42.33 10.98 -13.34
N LYS A 288 42.49 9.75 -13.69
CA LYS A 288 43.67 9.17 -14.31
C LYS A 288 43.21 8.44 -15.56
#